data_cbd52373478bd81e998337ac3c7d3d52
#
_entry.id   cbd52373478bd81e998337ac3c7d3d52
#
_cell.length_a   1.000
_cell.length_b   1.000
_cell.length_c   1.000
_cell.angle_alpha   90.00
_cell.angle_beta   90.00
_cell.angle_gamma   90.00
#
_symmetry.space_group_name_H-M   'P 1'
#
loop_
_entity.id
_entity.type
_entity.pdbx_description
1 polymer ?
#
loop_
_entity_poly.entity_id
_entity_poly.type
_entity_poly.pdbx_seq_one_letter_code
_entity_poly.pdbx_strand_id
1 'polypeptide(L)'
;MGFFDNFLNKKEEDKLESEENKELPAFHSTPIGSSGTENYGGYFEEEYLDALRNNERADVFDKMRRSDPQVMMCLSAVKNPIKSASAEIHAAGDDFYYKNDARLIEKILFESMATPFPRFLAEALTMIEFGFAMFEVTHKNFINQPVYDDEGNKILDSYTGIKNISWRSPKTIERWNLDHDSG
;
A
#
# COMPACT_ATOMS: atom_id res chain seq x y z
N MET A 1 -52.41 -20.47 -27.74
CA MET A 1 -51.70 -19.37 -27.12
C MET A 1 -50.96 -19.96 -25.93
N GLY A 2 -49.72 -20.34 -26.03
CA GLY A 2 -49.02 -20.93 -24.87
C GLY A 2 -47.73 -21.70 -25.17
N PHE A 3 -47.50 -22.17 -26.41
CA PHE A 3 -46.31 -22.97 -26.67
C PHE A 3 -45.15 -22.14 -27.19
N PHE A 4 -45.41 -21.04 -27.90
CA PHE A 4 -44.41 -20.15 -28.41
C PHE A 4 -43.88 -19.17 -27.34
N ASP A 5 -44.74 -18.77 -26.39
CA ASP A 5 -44.32 -17.85 -25.30
C ASP A 5 -43.33 -18.54 -24.34
N ASN A 6 -43.52 -19.85 -24.10
CA ASN A 6 -42.60 -20.62 -23.27
C ASN A 6 -41.21 -20.87 -23.92
N PHE A 7 -41.18 -20.88 -25.27
CA PHE A 7 -39.92 -21.08 -26.00
C PHE A 7 -39.10 -19.77 -26.11
N LEU A 8 -39.77 -18.63 -26.14
CA LEU A 8 -39.11 -17.32 -26.16
C LEU A 8 -38.58 -16.96 -24.75
N ASN A 9 -39.35 -17.21 -23.71
CA ASN A 9 -38.90 -17.01 -22.34
C ASN A 9 -37.69 -17.87 -21.97
N LYS A 10 -37.69 -19.12 -22.38
CA LYS A 10 -36.56 -20.05 -22.16
C LYS A 10 -35.29 -19.61 -22.88
N LYS A 11 -35.42 -18.97 -24.06
CA LYS A 11 -34.28 -18.42 -24.78
C LYS A 11 -33.74 -17.10 -24.17
N GLU A 12 -34.57 -16.34 -23.50
CA GLU A 12 -34.13 -15.16 -22.77
C GLU A 12 -33.48 -15.53 -21.44
N GLU A 13 -34.01 -16.51 -20.73
CA GLU A 13 -33.39 -17.04 -19.49
C GLU A 13 -32.01 -17.67 -19.77
N ASP A 14 -31.91 -18.52 -20.84
CA ASP A 14 -30.62 -19.09 -21.24
C ASP A 14 -29.61 -18.04 -21.73
N LYS A 15 -30.05 -16.89 -22.23
CA LYS A 15 -29.18 -15.76 -22.57
C LYS A 15 -28.73 -14.98 -21.34
N LEU A 16 -29.61 -14.80 -20.38
CA LEU A 16 -29.28 -14.10 -19.12
C LEU A 16 -28.32 -14.94 -18.28
N GLU A 17 -28.52 -16.26 -18.17
CA GLU A 17 -27.57 -17.16 -17.51
C GLU A 17 -26.21 -17.25 -18.22
N SER A 18 -26.17 -17.11 -19.57
CA SER A 18 -24.90 -17.08 -20.31
C SER A 18 -24.14 -15.77 -20.24
N GLU A 19 -24.82 -14.67 -19.90
CA GLU A 19 -24.17 -13.37 -19.66
C GLU A 19 -23.69 -13.21 -18.21
N GLU A 20 -24.36 -13.87 -17.24
CA GLU A 20 -23.98 -13.83 -15.83
C GLU A 20 -22.77 -14.72 -15.52
N ASN A 21 -22.46 -15.70 -16.38
CA ASN A 21 -21.30 -16.58 -16.31
C ASN A 21 -20.14 -16.19 -17.25
N LYS A 22 -20.06 -14.94 -17.69
CA LYS A 22 -18.80 -14.41 -18.17
C LYS A 22 -17.89 -14.20 -16.96
N GLU A 23 -17.17 -15.26 -16.59
CA GLU A 23 -15.95 -15.10 -15.80
C GLU A 23 -15.16 -13.98 -16.43
N LEU A 24 -15.05 -12.87 -15.68
CA LEU A 24 -14.12 -11.82 -16.02
C LEU A 24 -12.79 -12.53 -16.29
N PRO A 25 -12.12 -12.24 -17.42
CA PRO A 25 -10.85 -12.85 -17.72
C PRO A 25 -9.98 -12.66 -16.47
N ALA A 26 -9.60 -13.77 -15.84
CA ALA A 26 -8.65 -13.72 -14.76
C ALA A 26 -7.49 -12.87 -15.29
N PHE A 27 -7.28 -11.72 -14.71
CA PHE A 27 -6.09 -10.93 -14.94
C PHE A 27 -4.94 -11.83 -14.47
N HIS A 28 -4.49 -12.68 -15.36
CA HIS A 28 -3.16 -13.22 -15.28
C HIS A 28 -2.26 -11.99 -15.37
N SER A 29 -1.82 -11.52 -14.22
CA SER A 29 -0.70 -10.60 -14.16
C SER A 29 0.51 -11.38 -14.68
N THR A 30 0.59 -11.52 -16.01
CA THR A 30 1.85 -11.86 -16.62
C THR A 30 2.80 -10.76 -16.20
N PRO A 31 3.88 -11.07 -15.49
CA PRO A 31 4.84 -10.06 -15.10
C PRO A 31 5.26 -9.32 -16.38
N ILE A 32 5.03 -8.00 -16.40
CA ILE A 32 5.40 -7.15 -17.52
C ILE A 32 6.92 -7.04 -17.50
N GLY A 33 7.57 -7.91 -18.26
CA GLY A 33 9.01 -8.05 -18.33
C GLY A 33 9.54 -9.11 -17.38
N SER A 34 10.24 -10.09 -17.92
CA SER A 34 11.20 -10.86 -17.14
C SER A 34 12.49 -10.03 -17.11
N SER A 35 13.16 -10.01 -15.98
CA SER A 35 14.48 -9.37 -15.84
C SER A 35 15.54 -10.00 -16.78
N GLY A 36 15.19 -11.05 -17.50
CA GLY A 36 16.11 -11.80 -18.37
C GLY A 36 17.07 -12.68 -17.58
N THR A 37 16.93 -12.78 -16.28
CA THR A 37 17.81 -13.51 -15.40
C THR A 37 17.28 -14.88 -15.08
N GLU A 38 18.12 -15.87 -15.26
CA GLU A 38 17.82 -17.23 -14.86
C GLU A 38 17.91 -17.35 -13.33
N ASN A 39 16.88 -17.92 -12.72
CA ASN A 39 16.84 -18.14 -11.28
C ASN A 39 17.60 -19.42 -10.96
N TYR A 40 18.82 -19.30 -10.51
CA TYR A 40 19.65 -20.42 -10.06
C TYR A 40 19.43 -20.64 -8.53
N GLY A 41 18.56 -21.55 -8.17
CA GLY A 41 18.39 -21.98 -6.78
C GLY A 41 17.91 -20.92 -5.80
N GLY A 42 17.14 -19.92 -6.26
CA GLY A 42 16.62 -18.86 -5.42
C GLY A 42 17.56 -17.69 -5.14
N TYR A 43 18.71 -17.67 -5.76
CA TYR A 43 19.66 -16.56 -5.70
C TYR A 43 19.70 -15.81 -7.02
N PHE A 44 19.47 -14.51 -6.98
CA PHE A 44 19.76 -13.59 -8.08
C PHE A 44 21.16 -13.02 -7.84
N GLU A 45 22.17 -13.57 -8.50
CA GLU A 45 23.52 -12.98 -8.55
C GLU A 45 23.67 -12.14 -9.81
N GLU A 46 22.95 -11.02 -9.89
CA GLU A 46 23.04 -10.11 -11.03
C GLU A 46 23.95 -8.93 -10.81
N GLU A 47 24.27 -8.66 -9.56
CA GLU A 47 25.04 -7.48 -9.24
C GLU A 47 26.52 -7.68 -9.57
N TYR A 48 26.99 -6.92 -10.56
CA TYR A 48 28.38 -6.94 -11.00
C TYR A 48 29.34 -6.38 -9.96
N LEU A 49 28.86 -5.43 -9.14
CA LEU A 49 29.66 -4.78 -8.10
C LEU A 49 29.49 -5.51 -6.76
N ASP A 50 30.56 -6.07 -6.23
CA ASP A 50 30.54 -6.78 -4.94
C ASP A 50 29.97 -5.93 -3.80
N ALA A 51 30.25 -4.62 -3.79
CA ALA A 51 29.76 -3.69 -2.79
C ALA A 51 28.24 -3.49 -2.81
N LEU A 52 27.55 -3.90 -3.88
CA LEU A 52 26.10 -3.81 -4.01
C LEU A 52 25.41 -5.16 -3.81
N ARG A 53 26.17 -6.22 -3.55
CA ARG A 53 25.63 -7.54 -3.23
C ARG A 53 25.04 -7.56 -1.82
N ASN A 54 23.98 -8.33 -1.64
CA ASN A 54 23.32 -8.56 -0.35
C ASN A 54 22.95 -7.26 0.40
N ASN A 55 23.09 -7.26 1.71
CA ASN A 55 22.80 -6.13 2.57
C ASN A 55 23.81 -4.98 2.50
N GLU A 56 24.99 -5.21 1.96
CA GLU A 56 26.04 -4.19 1.84
C GLU A 56 25.57 -3.00 0.97
N ARG A 57 24.71 -3.25 -0.01
CA ARG A 57 24.10 -2.20 -0.85
C ARG A 57 23.42 -1.11 -0.04
N ALA A 58 22.74 -1.48 1.08
CA ALA A 58 22.07 -0.50 1.94
C ALA A 58 23.07 0.46 2.61
N ASP A 59 24.26 -0.01 2.96
CA ASP A 59 25.34 0.82 3.50
C ASP A 59 25.92 1.75 2.44
N VAL A 60 26.11 1.27 1.22
CA VAL A 60 26.57 2.08 0.09
C VAL A 60 25.58 3.20 -0.22
N PHE A 61 24.29 2.88 -0.35
CA PHE A 61 23.25 3.88 -0.62
C PHE A 61 23.11 4.90 0.51
N ASP A 62 23.17 4.46 1.78
CA ASP A 62 23.16 5.37 2.92
C ASP A 62 24.36 6.30 2.93
N LYS A 63 25.53 5.81 2.57
CA LYS A 63 26.74 6.59 2.47
C LYS A 63 26.65 7.61 1.33
N MET A 64 26.20 7.19 0.14
CA MET A 64 26.02 8.07 -1.02
C MET A 64 25.08 9.23 -0.72
N ARG A 65 23.88 8.95 -0.18
CA ARG A 65 22.88 9.98 0.10
C ARG A 65 23.33 11.01 1.14
N ARG A 66 24.32 10.67 1.98
CA ARG A 66 24.85 11.57 3.03
C ARG A 66 26.12 12.30 2.63
N SER A 67 26.92 11.72 1.73
CA SER A 67 28.24 12.24 1.40
C SER A 67 28.31 12.95 0.06
N ASP A 68 27.39 12.63 -0.87
CA ASP A 68 27.36 13.24 -2.19
C ASP A 68 26.30 14.36 -2.27
N PRO A 69 26.71 15.62 -2.40
CA PRO A 69 25.78 16.75 -2.47
C PRO A 69 24.87 16.70 -3.69
N GLN A 70 25.30 16.12 -4.81
CA GLN A 70 24.50 16.03 -6.02
C GLN A 70 23.39 15.00 -5.86
N VAL A 71 23.71 13.84 -5.29
CA VAL A 71 22.70 12.81 -4.94
C VAL A 71 21.69 13.39 -3.95
N MET A 72 22.17 14.08 -2.91
CA MET A 72 21.29 14.72 -1.91
C MET A 72 20.35 15.75 -2.55
N MET A 73 20.85 16.56 -3.48
CA MET A 73 20.05 17.56 -4.19
C MET A 73 18.98 16.90 -5.06
N CYS A 74 19.33 15.88 -5.84
CA CYS A 74 18.39 15.14 -6.67
C CYS A 74 17.28 14.47 -5.83
N LEU A 75 17.65 13.80 -4.74
CA LEU A 75 16.70 13.18 -3.82
C LEU A 75 15.76 14.22 -3.19
N SER A 76 16.30 15.36 -2.81
CA SER A 76 15.52 16.46 -2.23
C SER A 76 14.54 17.06 -3.24
N ALA A 77 14.95 17.21 -4.50
CA ALA A 77 14.10 17.72 -5.57
C ALA A 77 12.87 16.82 -5.81
N VAL A 78 13.01 15.50 -5.66
CA VAL A 78 11.91 14.53 -5.79
C VAL A 78 11.07 14.46 -4.52
N LYS A 79 11.70 14.44 -3.35
CA LYS A 79 11.00 14.22 -2.07
C LYS A 79 10.26 15.45 -1.55
N ASN A 80 10.81 16.65 -1.74
CA ASN A 80 10.23 17.86 -1.16
C ASN A 80 8.83 18.18 -1.70
N PRO A 81 8.52 18.07 -3.00
CA PRO A 81 7.16 18.26 -3.50
C PRO A 81 6.15 17.30 -2.86
N ILE A 82 6.53 16.03 -2.68
CA ILE A 82 5.67 15.02 -2.07
C ILE A 82 5.44 15.32 -0.58
N LYS A 83 6.49 15.72 0.14
CA LYS A 83 6.40 16.08 1.56
C LYS A 83 5.60 17.35 1.81
N SER A 84 5.53 18.26 0.82
CA SER A 84 4.77 19.50 0.93
C SER A 84 3.31 19.34 0.49
N ALA A 85 2.94 18.21 -0.12
CA ALA A 85 1.56 17.94 -0.48
C ALA A 85 0.71 17.67 0.77
N SER A 86 -0.50 18.24 0.79
CA SER A 86 -1.51 17.90 1.80
C SER A 86 -2.13 16.54 1.47
N ALA A 87 -2.24 15.69 2.47
CA ALA A 87 -2.97 14.44 2.35
C ALA A 87 -4.38 14.64 2.91
N GLU A 88 -5.37 14.27 2.13
CA GLU A 88 -6.79 14.36 2.48
C GLU A 88 -7.45 12.99 2.34
N ILE A 89 -8.44 12.72 3.18
CA ILE A 89 -9.21 11.49 3.13
C ILE A 89 -10.61 11.84 2.65
N HIS A 90 -10.99 11.26 1.51
CA HIS A 90 -12.31 11.41 0.94
C HIS A 90 -13.14 10.14 1.15
N ALA A 91 -14.41 10.32 1.49
CA ALA A 91 -15.35 9.20 1.57
C ALA A 91 -15.53 8.58 0.18
N ALA A 92 -15.64 7.25 0.11
CA ALA A 92 -15.83 6.52 -1.14
C ALA A 92 -17.22 6.75 -1.79
N GLY A 93 -18.16 7.31 -1.05
CA GLY A 93 -19.52 7.61 -1.50
C GLY A 93 -20.24 8.53 -0.52
N ASP A 94 -21.49 8.90 -0.88
CA ASP A 94 -22.30 9.83 -0.11
C ASP A 94 -22.99 9.21 1.09
N ASP A 95 -22.99 7.88 1.21
CA ASP A 95 -23.64 7.17 2.29
C ASP A 95 -22.99 7.48 3.65
N PHE A 96 -23.82 7.50 4.67
CA PHE A 96 -23.43 7.76 6.05
C PHE A 96 -22.25 6.88 6.52
N TYR A 97 -22.24 5.61 6.14
CA TYR A 97 -21.16 4.68 6.52
C TYR A 97 -19.80 5.10 5.98
N TYR A 98 -19.72 5.47 4.69
CA TYR A 98 -18.44 5.88 4.07
C TYR A 98 -17.91 7.17 4.67
N LYS A 99 -18.79 8.11 5.03
CA LYS A 99 -18.39 9.36 5.69
C LYS A 99 -17.83 9.09 7.09
N ASN A 100 -18.47 8.22 7.85
CA ASN A 100 -18.00 7.83 9.18
C ASN A 100 -16.66 7.10 9.13
N ASP A 101 -16.49 6.19 8.18
CA ASP A 101 -15.22 5.47 7.97
C ASP A 101 -14.10 6.44 7.60
N ALA A 102 -14.36 7.39 6.71
CA ALA A 102 -13.40 8.43 6.35
C ALA A 102 -12.97 9.25 7.57
N ARG A 103 -13.92 9.67 8.41
CA ARG A 103 -13.65 10.39 9.65
C ARG A 103 -12.85 9.58 10.66
N LEU A 104 -13.16 8.30 10.80
CA LEU A 104 -12.41 7.40 11.67
C LEU A 104 -10.95 7.25 11.18
N ILE A 105 -10.75 7.07 9.88
CA ILE A 105 -9.41 6.95 9.29
C ILE A 105 -8.63 8.26 9.45
N GLU A 106 -9.27 9.40 9.20
CA GLU A 106 -8.68 10.73 9.39
C GLU A 106 -8.19 10.91 10.82
N LYS A 107 -9.04 10.59 11.80
CA LYS A 107 -8.67 10.64 13.21
C LYS A 107 -7.52 9.71 13.57
N ILE A 108 -7.51 8.48 13.05
CA ILE A 108 -6.43 7.52 13.30
C ILE A 108 -5.11 8.04 12.75
N LEU A 109 -5.08 8.52 11.50
CA LEU A 109 -3.84 8.87 10.81
C LEU A 109 -3.28 10.24 11.23
N PHE A 110 -4.14 11.22 11.49
CA PHE A 110 -3.68 12.59 11.72
C PHE A 110 -3.71 13.01 13.20
N GLU A 111 -4.56 12.38 14.04
CA GLU A 111 -4.69 12.81 15.43
C GLU A 111 -4.18 11.78 16.44
N SER A 112 -4.48 10.48 16.23
CA SER A 112 -4.29 9.45 17.26
C SER A 112 -2.95 8.75 17.19
N MET A 113 -2.31 8.78 16.04
CA MET A 113 -1.02 8.12 15.81
C MET A 113 0.11 8.88 16.52
N ALA A 114 0.98 8.15 17.23
CA ALA A 114 2.11 8.73 17.94
C ALA A 114 3.17 9.33 17.00
N THR A 115 3.38 8.73 15.83
CA THR A 115 4.22 9.29 14.77
C THR A 115 3.36 10.20 13.89
N PRO A 116 3.63 11.51 13.82
CA PRO A 116 2.90 12.41 12.94
C PRO A 116 2.98 11.97 11.47
N PHE A 117 1.86 12.08 10.74
CA PHE A 117 1.78 11.66 9.34
C PHE A 117 2.89 12.24 8.43
N PRO A 118 3.29 13.51 8.53
CA PRO A 118 4.41 14.05 7.75
C PRO A 118 5.75 13.36 8.02
N ARG A 119 5.96 12.89 9.26
CA ARG A 119 7.17 12.14 9.61
C ARG A 119 7.11 10.73 9.01
N PHE A 120 5.97 10.05 9.13
CA PHE A 120 5.75 8.77 8.47
C PHE A 120 6.00 8.88 6.96
N LEU A 121 5.46 9.92 6.31
CA LEU A 121 5.66 10.16 4.87
C LEU A 121 7.15 10.36 4.53
N ALA A 122 7.87 11.13 5.33
CA ALA A 122 9.30 11.35 5.14
C ALA A 122 10.12 10.06 5.28
N GLU A 123 9.74 9.19 6.21
CA GLU A 123 10.35 7.87 6.40
C GLU A 123 9.96 6.91 5.27
N ALA A 124 8.72 6.94 4.77
CA ALA A 124 8.26 6.14 3.63
C ALA A 124 9.02 6.51 2.34
N LEU A 125 9.32 7.78 2.13
CA LEU A 125 10.08 8.24 0.97
C LEU A 125 11.53 7.75 0.94
N THR A 126 12.02 7.06 1.98
CA THR A 126 13.32 6.36 1.92
C THR A 126 13.29 5.19 0.93
N MET A 127 12.10 4.76 0.49
CA MET A 127 11.96 3.77 -0.58
C MET A 127 12.61 4.22 -1.90
N ILE A 128 12.72 5.51 -2.14
CA ILE A 128 13.37 6.06 -3.35
C ILE A 128 14.88 5.77 -3.34
N GLU A 129 15.49 5.70 -2.16
CA GLU A 129 16.92 5.45 -1.99
C GLU A 129 17.24 3.95 -1.97
N PHE A 130 16.39 3.17 -1.29
CA PHE A 130 16.67 1.77 -0.98
C PHE A 130 15.84 0.77 -1.81
N GLY A 131 14.89 1.26 -2.63
CA GLY A 131 13.95 0.42 -3.37
C GLY A 131 12.74 -0.05 -2.55
N PHE A 132 12.78 0.07 -1.23
CA PHE A 132 11.68 -0.27 -0.31
C PHE A 132 11.77 0.54 0.98
N ALA A 133 10.65 0.60 1.70
CA ALA A 133 10.58 1.09 3.07
C ALA A 133 9.78 0.08 3.91
N MET A 134 10.30 -0.30 5.07
CA MET A 134 9.65 -1.25 5.95
C MET A 134 9.21 -0.58 7.25
N PHE A 135 8.01 -0.93 7.68
CA PHE A 135 7.41 -0.39 8.89
C PHE A 135 6.84 -1.50 9.77
N GLU A 136 7.00 -1.32 11.06
CA GLU A 136 6.28 -2.08 12.06
C GLU A 136 5.07 -1.27 12.51
N VAL A 137 3.89 -1.88 12.39
CA VAL A 137 2.62 -1.27 12.80
C VAL A 137 2.19 -1.83 14.14
N THR A 138 1.98 -0.96 15.12
CA THR A 138 1.43 -1.32 16.42
C THR A 138 0.02 -0.77 16.57
N HIS A 139 -0.89 -1.61 17.00
CA HIS A 139 -2.29 -1.25 17.23
C HIS A 139 -2.55 -0.92 18.72
N LYS A 140 -3.61 -0.16 18.96
CA LYS A 140 -4.08 0.18 20.31
C LYS A 140 -5.60 0.37 20.31
N ASN A 141 -6.23 -0.03 21.41
CA ASN A 141 -7.62 0.34 21.67
C ASN A 141 -7.66 1.73 22.33
N PHE A 142 -8.31 2.66 21.69
CA PHE A 142 -8.54 4.01 22.18
C PHE A 142 -9.89 4.04 22.89
N ILE A 143 -9.83 3.92 24.21
CA ILE A 143 -11.02 3.88 25.09
C ILE A 143 -11.36 5.30 25.53
N ASN A 144 -12.66 5.66 25.52
CA ASN A 144 -13.15 7.00 25.85
C ASN A 144 -12.55 8.13 24.98
N GLN A 145 -12.27 7.82 23.73
CA GLN A 145 -11.85 8.79 22.71
C GLN A 145 -12.87 8.84 21.58
N PRO A 146 -13.94 9.62 21.73
CA PRO A 146 -15.04 9.62 20.78
C PRO A 146 -14.62 10.17 19.41
N VAL A 147 -15.22 9.61 18.37
CA VAL A 147 -15.16 10.10 17.00
C VAL A 147 -16.45 10.86 16.71
N TYR A 148 -16.34 12.02 16.09
CA TYR A 148 -17.47 12.88 15.74
C TYR A 148 -17.55 13.04 14.23
N ASP A 149 -18.77 13.21 13.70
CA ASP A 149 -19.01 13.62 12.32
C ASP A 149 -18.82 15.13 12.12
N ASP A 150 -19.03 15.60 10.88
CA ASP A 150 -18.92 17.02 10.53
C ASP A 150 -19.96 17.90 11.22
N GLU A 151 -21.09 17.30 11.63
CA GLU A 151 -22.19 17.96 12.30
C GLU A 151 -22.02 17.99 13.83
N GLY A 152 -20.96 17.34 14.35
CA GLY A 152 -20.68 17.25 15.79
C GLY A 152 -21.40 16.11 16.49
N ASN A 153 -22.06 15.19 15.77
CA ASN A 153 -22.69 14.02 16.37
C ASN A 153 -21.64 12.96 16.63
N LYS A 154 -21.79 12.27 17.74
CA LYS A 154 -20.87 11.20 18.11
C LYS A 154 -21.11 9.93 17.30
N ILE A 155 -20.10 9.48 16.58
CA ILE A 155 -20.12 8.25 15.78
C ILE A 155 -19.74 7.03 16.62
N LEU A 156 -18.62 7.13 17.34
CA LEU A 156 -18.06 6.04 18.16
C LEU A 156 -17.56 6.58 19.50
N ASP A 157 -17.65 5.78 20.55
CA ASP A 157 -17.08 6.08 21.88
C ASP A 157 -15.63 5.62 22.01
N SER A 158 -15.33 4.52 21.37
CA SER A 158 -14.03 3.85 21.45
C SER A 158 -13.76 3.12 20.12
N TYR A 159 -12.50 3.02 19.73
CA TYR A 159 -12.11 2.36 18.50
C TYR A 159 -10.74 1.70 18.63
N THR A 160 -10.49 0.72 17.78
CA THR A 160 -9.15 0.15 17.60
C THR A 160 -8.47 0.86 16.43
N GLY A 161 -7.33 1.43 16.68
CA GLY A 161 -6.58 2.17 15.66
C GLY A 161 -5.08 1.88 15.70
N ILE A 162 -4.35 2.59 14.87
CA ILE A 162 -2.89 2.52 14.80
C ILE A 162 -2.31 3.40 15.91
N LYS A 163 -1.57 2.79 16.83
CA LYS A 163 -0.83 3.52 17.86
C LYS A 163 0.40 4.19 17.28
N ASN A 164 1.15 3.42 16.49
CA ASN A 164 2.41 3.90 15.92
C ASN A 164 2.78 3.12 14.67
N ILE A 165 3.44 3.80 13.75
CA ILE A 165 4.10 3.22 12.58
C ILE A 165 5.58 3.53 12.72
N SER A 166 6.39 2.52 13.01
CA SER A 166 7.82 2.65 13.28
C SER A 166 8.62 2.21 12.06
N TRP A 167 9.39 3.12 11.48
CA TRP A 167 10.29 2.79 10.40
C TRP A 167 11.39 1.83 10.86
N ARG A 168 11.66 0.82 10.04
CA ARG A 168 12.76 -0.13 10.21
C ARG A 168 13.83 0.12 9.17
N SER A 169 15.08 0.20 9.64
CA SER A 169 16.20 0.46 8.74
C SER A 169 16.35 -0.65 7.71
N PRO A 170 16.52 -0.35 6.41
CA PRO A 170 16.82 -1.35 5.38
C PRO A 170 18.04 -2.22 5.70
N LYS A 171 18.98 -1.72 6.50
CA LYS A 171 20.17 -2.45 6.95
C LYS A 171 19.87 -3.61 7.89
N THR A 172 18.67 -3.63 8.49
CA THR A 172 18.26 -4.70 9.44
C THR A 172 17.60 -5.88 8.75
N ILE A 173 17.37 -5.81 7.44
CA ILE A 173 16.75 -6.88 6.66
C ILE A 173 17.84 -7.77 6.12
N GLU A 174 17.87 -9.00 6.59
CA GLU A 174 18.90 -9.96 6.20
C GLU A 174 18.60 -10.58 4.83
N ARG A 175 17.35 -11.03 4.65
CA ARG A 175 16.91 -11.61 3.36
C ARG A 175 15.40 -11.61 3.22
N TRP A 176 14.94 -11.69 1.98
CA TRP A 176 13.55 -11.94 1.63
C TRP A 176 13.35 -13.45 1.42
N ASN A 177 12.40 -14.03 2.13
CA ASN A 177 11.93 -15.38 1.84
C ASN A 177 10.71 -15.25 0.93
N LEU A 178 10.87 -15.59 -0.32
CA LEU A 178 9.78 -15.63 -1.28
C LEU A 178 9.25 -17.07 -1.32
N ASP A 179 7.97 -17.22 -1.04
CA ASP A 179 7.30 -18.51 -1.17
C ASP A 179 6.97 -18.74 -2.65
N HIS A 180 7.42 -19.87 -3.19
CA HIS A 180 7.27 -20.17 -4.63
C HIS A 180 5.81 -20.44 -5.04
N ASP A 181 4.95 -20.76 -4.05
CA ASP A 181 3.55 -21.16 -4.28
C ASP A 181 2.56 -19.98 -4.20
N SER A 182 3.02 -18.78 -3.86
CA SER A 182 2.19 -17.58 -3.69
C SER A 182 2.44 -16.50 -4.75
N GLY A 183 3.02 -16.89 -5.89
CA GLY A 183 3.34 -15.99 -7.00
C GLY A 183 2.17 -15.54 -7.83
#